data_d1d6f44d635740b6c439c94d92d1dc4c
#
_entry.id   d1d6f44d635740b6c439c94d92d1dc4c
#
_cell.length_a   1.000
_cell.length_b   1.000
_cell.length_c   1.000
_cell.angle_alpha   90.00
_cell.angle_beta   90.00
_cell.angle_gamma   90.00
#
_symmetry.space_group_name_H-M   'P 1'
#
loop_
_entity.id
_entity.type
_entity.pdbx_description
1 polymer ?
#
loop_
_entity_poly.entity_id
_entity_poly.type
_entity_poly.pdbx_seq_one_letter_code
_entity_poly.pdbx_strand_id
1 'polypeptide(L)'
;MYFFSDATTNGQPTIISIFEQIPKTYSMQKILSFLFIGLVFTFSTYSQKPKTYSSADIYQAVQKLNFLGTALYIAAHPDDENTRLISYLSNEVKARTGYLSLTRGDGGQNLIGAELRELLGVLRTQELLAARRVDGGEQFFSRANDFGFSKHPDETLEIWNKDEVLSDVVWVIRNFKPDVIINRFDHRSPGTTHGHHTSSAMLSVEAFDLVNDKN
;
A
#
# COMPACT_ATOMS: atom_id res chain seq x y z
N MET A 1 -58.39 5.45 -45.12
CA MET A 1 -58.23 4.07 -44.68
C MET A 1 -56.95 3.57 -45.29
N TYR A 2 -55.83 3.79 -44.61
CA TYR A 2 -54.53 3.26 -45.00
C TYR A 2 -53.89 2.57 -43.79
N PHE A 3 -53.74 1.24 -43.91
CA PHE A 3 -53.01 0.41 -42.98
C PHE A 3 -51.52 0.56 -43.27
N PHE A 4 -50.70 0.90 -42.30
CA PHE A 4 -49.29 0.66 -42.29
C PHE A 4 -48.98 -0.52 -41.35
N SER A 5 -48.43 -1.58 -41.93
CA SER A 5 -48.04 -2.78 -41.26
C SER A 5 -46.74 -2.52 -40.51
N ASP A 6 -46.74 -2.83 -39.20
CA ASP A 6 -45.55 -2.91 -38.39
C ASP A 6 -44.63 -4.02 -38.87
N ALA A 7 -43.43 -3.65 -39.29
CA ALA A 7 -42.31 -4.57 -39.47
C ALA A 7 -41.46 -4.54 -38.19
N THR A 8 -41.77 -5.42 -37.27
CA THR A 8 -40.89 -5.69 -36.11
C THR A 8 -39.72 -6.53 -36.55
N THR A 9 -38.56 -5.92 -36.66
CA THR A 9 -37.27 -6.63 -36.76
C THR A 9 -36.73 -6.83 -35.33
N ASN A 10 -36.75 -8.06 -34.89
CA ASN A 10 -35.93 -8.62 -33.78
C ASN A 10 -35.72 -7.81 -32.51
N GLY A 11 -36.76 -7.29 -31.85
CA GLY A 11 -36.78 -6.99 -30.42
C GLY A 11 -35.68 -6.11 -29.81
N GLN A 12 -34.75 -5.59 -30.61
CA GLN A 12 -33.69 -4.67 -30.17
C GLN A 12 -34.08 -3.23 -30.52
N PRO A 13 -34.07 -2.31 -29.56
CA PRO A 13 -34.36 -0.92 -29.84
C PRO A 13 -33.28 -0.34 -30.77
N THR A 14 -33.72 0.26 -31.88
CA THR A 14 -32.80 1.02 -32.73
C THR A 14 -32.27 2.25 -31.99
N ILE A 15 -31.03 2.70 -32.31
CA ILE A 15 -30.40 3.89 -31.69
C ILE A 15 -31.36 5.10 -31.71
N ILE A 16 -32.19 5.24 -32.74
CA ILE A 16 -33.19 6.31 -32.86
C ILE A 16 -34.28 6.20 -31.79
N SER A 17 -34.71 4.98 -31.43
CA SER A 17 -35.76 4.80 -30.38
C SER A 17 -35.21 5.05 -28.98
N ILE A 18 -33.93 4.94 -28.75
CA ILE A 18 -33.28 5.27 -27.46
C ILE A 18 -33.26 6.80 -27.27
N PHE A 19 -33.02 7.57 -28.34
CA PHE A 19 -33.05 9.03 -28.26
C PHE A 19 -34.46 9.63 -28.07
N GLU A 20 -35.53 8.95 -28.50
CA GLU A 20 -36.91 9.39 -28.30
C GLU A 20 -37.39 9.19 -26.86
N GLN A 21 -36.76 8.34 -26.05
CA GLN A 21 -37.09 8.11 -24.64
C GLN A 21 -36.41 9.09 -23.67
N ILE A 22 -35.57 9.99 -24.15
CA ILE A 22 -34.97 11.04 -23.29
C ILE A 22 -36.07 12.03 -22.96
N PRO A 23 -36.44 12.20 -21.64
CA PRO A 23 -37.50 13.12 -21.26
C PRO A 23 -37.19 14.52 -21.78
N LYS A 24 -38.13 15.11 -22.53
CA LYS A 24 -38.02 16.44 -23.17
C LYS A 24 -37.78 17.63 -22.21
N THR A 25 -37.48 17.34 -20.94
CA THR A 25 -37.28 18.33 -19.86
C THR A 25 -35.80 18.70 -19.66
N TYR A 26 -34.85 18.03 -20.31
CA TYR A 26 -33.44 18.46 -20.25
C TYR A 26 -33.19 19.53 -21.32
N SER A 27 -33.08 20.80 -20.90
CA SER A 27 -32.70 21.86 -21.84
C SER A 27 -31.34 21.51 -22.50
N MET A 28 -31.21 21.84 -23.78
CA MET A 28 -29.94 21.62 -24.54
C MET A 28 -28.72 22.20 -23.79
N GLN A 29 -28.90 23.25 -22.99
CA GLN A 29 -27.91 23.84 -22.13
C GLN A 29 -27.40 22.87 -21.05
N LYS A 30 -28.27 22.07 -20.43
CA LYS A 30 -27.88 21.08 -19.43
C LYS A 30 -27.08 19.94 -20.05
N ILE A 31 -27.48 19.47 -21.22
CA ILE A 31 -26.77 18.42 -21.97
C ILE A 31 -25.37 18.93 -22.37
N LEU A 32 -25.28 20.15 -22.91
CA LEU A 32 -24.01 20.80 -23.23
C LEU A 32 -23.12 21.01 -21.99
N SER A 33 -23.70 21.36 -20.84
CA SER A 33 -22.95 21.50 -19.58
C SER A 33 -22.41 20.17 -19.09
N PHE A 34 -23.19 19.08 -19.18
CA PHE A 34 -22.70 17.73 -18.82
C PHE A 34 -21.61 17.24 -19.76
N LEU A 35 -21.72 17.49 -21.07
CA LEU A 35 -20.71 17.17 -22.06
C LEU A 35 -19.43 17.99 -21.81
N PHE A 36 -19.56 19.28 -21.47
CA PHE A 36 -18.41 20.14 -21.16
C PHE A 36 -17.71 19.71 -19.86
N ILE A 37 -18.48 19.37 -18.81
CA ILE A 37 -17.94 18.82 -17.56
C ILE A 37 -17.22 17.50 -17.83
N GLY A 38 -17.82 16.59 -18.60
CA GLY A 38 -17.19 15.34 -19.00
C GLY A 38 -15.87 15.57 -19.76
N LEU A 39 -15.82 16.56 -20.66
CA LEU A 39 -14.64 16.88 -21.43
C LEU A 39 -13.51 17.46 -20.54
N VAL A 40 -13.85 18.31 -19.56
CA VAL A 40 -12.87 18.88 -18.62
C VAL A 40 -12.24 17.80 -17.75
N PHE A 41 -13.00 16.79 -17.33
CA PHE A 41 -12.46 15.67 -16.54
C PHE A 41 -11.55 14.72 -17.34
N THR A 42 -11.65 14.66 -18.66
CA THR A 42 -10.78 13.80 -19.49
C THR A 42 -9.37 14.34 -19.66
N PHE A 43 -9.12 15.64 -19.40
CA PHE A 43 -7.80 16.23 -19.52
C PHE A 43 -6.88 16.05 -18.30
N SER A 44 -7.37 15.46 -17.21
CA SER A 44 -6.60 15.33 -15.97
C SER A 44 -5.91 13.98 -15.77
N THR A 45 -5.97 13.07 -16.74
CA THR A 45 -5.21 11.83 -16.68
C THR A 45 -3.77 12.06 -17.13
N TYR A 46 -2.98 12.71 -16.30
CA TYR A 46 -1.53 12.62 -16.45
C TYR A 46 -1.12 11.16 -16.17
N SER A 47 -0.95 10.40 -17.22
CA SER A 47 -0.23 9.14 -17.12
C SER A 47 1.12 9.43 -16.48
N GLN A 48 1.47 8.69 -15.42
CA GLN A 48 2.79 8.81 -14.83
C GLN A 48 3.83 8.62 -15.94
N LYS A 49 4.70 9.61 -16.13
CA LYS A 49 5.78 9.48 -17.11
C LYS A 49 6.55 8.20 -16.81
N PRO A 50 6.82 7.36 -17.82
CA PRO A 50 7.66 6.20 -17.62
C PRO A 50 8.97 6.62 -16.96
N LYS A 51 9.40 5.88 -15.94
CA LYS A 51 10.68 6.15 -15.27
C LYS A 51 11.80 6.00 -16.31
N THR A 52 12.49 7.09 -16.60
CA THR A 52 13.71 7.03 -17.42
C THR A 52 14.87 6.71 -16.51
N TYR A 53 15.57 5.61 -16.79
CA TYR A 53 16.75 5.20 -16.04
C TYR A 53 17.99 5.92 -16.55
N SER A 54 18.78 6.49 -15.64
CA SER A 54 20.10 7.01 -15.96
C SER A 54 21.10 5.85 -16.19
N SER A 55 22.24 6.15 -16.78
CA SER A 55 23.32 5.15 -16.92
C SER A 55 23.78 4.61 -15.56
N ALA A 56 23.74 5.44 -14.51
CA ALA A 56 24.06 5.02 -13.15
C ALA A 56 22.99 4.04 -12.61
N ASP A 57 21.70 4.30 -12.83
CA ASP A 57 20.62 3.38 -12.43
C ASP A 57 20.77 2.02 -13.12
N ILE A 58 21.09 2.02 -14.42
CA ILE A 58 21.29 0.79 -15.19
C ILE A 58 22.52 0.04 -14.66
N TYR A 59 23.62 0.73 -14.42
CA TYR A 59 24.82 0.12 -13.84
C TYR A 59 24.54 -0.53 -12.49
N GLN A 60 23.85 0.18 -11.59
CA GLN A 60 23.46 -0.36 -10.29
C GLN A 60 22.54 -1.59 -10.42
N ALA A 61 21.59 -1.57 -11.35
CA ALA A 61 20.73 -2.71 -11.60
C ALA A 61 21.50 -3.94 -12.10
N VAL A 62 22.49 -3.74 -12.97
CA VAL A 62 23.38 -4.82 -13.43
C VAL A 62 24.22 -5.37 -12.28
N GLN A 63 24.74 -4.51 -11.39
CA GLN A 63 25.51 -4.96 -10.22
C GLN A 63 24.65 -5.82 -9.27
N LYS A 64 23.35 -5.52 -9.12
CA LYS A 64 22.43 -6.31 -8.30
C LYS A 64 22.25 -7.76 -8.79
N LEU A 65 22.50 -8.04 -10.06
CA LEU A 65 22.44 -9.41 -10.58
C LEU A 65 23.53 -10.35 -10.03
N ASN A 66 24.59 -9.79 -9.44
CA ASN A 66 25.68 -10.56 -8.84
C ASN A 66 25.38 -10.99 -7.40
N PHE A 67 24.31 -10.50 -6.80
CA PHE A 67 23.95 -10.83 -5.43
C PHE A 67 22.46 -11.17 -5.32
N LEU A 68 22.14 -12.39 -4.93
CA LEU A 68 20.77 -12.89 -4.87
C LEU A 68 20.18 -12.86 -3.46
N GLY A 69 20.95 -12.45 -2.44
CA GLY A 69 20.49 -12.40 -1.06
C GLY A 69 19.40 -11.38 -0.83
N THR A 70 18.48 -11.70 0.08
CA THR A 70 17.30 -10.92 0.42
C THR A 70 17.21 -10.67 1.92
N ALA A 71 16.85 -9.45 2.34
CA ALA A 71 16.70 -9.09 3.74
C ALA A 71 15.38 -8.35 3.96
N LEU A 72 14.59 -8.77 4.95
CA LEU A 72 13.36 -8.11 5.35
C LEU A 72 13.54 -7.52 6.75
N TYR A 73 13.39 -6.21 6.86
CA TYR A 73 13.37 -5.50 8.13
C TYR A 73 11.93 -5.35 8.61
N ILE A 74 11.65 -5.68 9.87
CA ILE A 74 10.29 -5.63 10.44
C ILE A 74 10.27 -4.76 11.69
N ALA A 75 9.30 -3.84 11.75
CA ALA A 75 9.02 -3.01 12.91
C ALA A 75 7.55 -2.57 12.96
N ALA A 76 7.16 -1.82 13.99
CA ALA A 76 5.78 -1.47 14.26
C ALA A 76 5.29 -0.25 13.46
N HIS A 77 6.10 0.82 13.38
CA HIS A 77 5.65 2.11 12.86
C HIS A 77 6.58 2.65 11.76
N PRO A 78 6.10 3.64 10.97
CA PRO A 78 6.96 4.54 10.23
C PRO A 78 7.92 5.25 11.20
N ASP A 79 9.22 5.26 10.96
CA ASP A 79 10.34 5.77 11.78
C ASP A 79 11.09 4.73 12.65
N ASP A 80 10.56 3.55 12.80
CA ASP A 80 11.27 2.46 13.50
C ASP A 80 12.38 1.83 12.65
N GLU A 81 12.39 2.06 11.35
CA GLU A 81 13.38 1.46 10.46
C GLU A 81 14.78 2.02 10.66
N ASN A 82 15.78 1.18 10.49
CA ASN A 82 17.15 1.61 10.37
C ASN A 82 17.45 1.94 8.89
N THR A 83 17.19 3.19 8.49
CA THR A 83 17.39 3.66 7.11
C THR A 83 18.82 3.49 6.63
N ARG A 84 19.83 3.62 7.52
CA ARG A 84 21.26 3.40 7.18
C ARG A 84 21.52 1.95 6.83
N LEU A 85 20.96 1.01 7.61
CA LEU A 85 21.10 -0.41 7.35
C LEU A 85 20.39 -0.81 6.05
N ILE A 86 19.17 -0.33 5.84
CA ILE A 86 18.42 -0.59 4.59
C ILE A 86 19.21 -0.06 3.39
N SER A 87 19.72 1.17 3.47
CA SER A 87 20.52 1.77 2.41
C SER A 87 21.82 0.98 2.16
N TYR A 88 22.52 0.57 3.21
CA TYR A 88 23.71 -0.26 3.09
C TYR A 88 23.44 -1.59 2.39
N LEU A 89 22.40 -2.30 2.84
CA LEU A 89 22.03 -3.59 2.25
C LEU A 89 21.59 -3.43 0.79
N SER A 90 20.79 -2.42 0.47
CA SER A 90 20.27 -2.21 -0.89
C SER A 90 21.31 -1.67 -1.86
N ASN A 91 22.13 -0.70 -1.43
CA ASN A 91 23.00 0.06 -2.33
C ASN A 91 24.45 -0.38 -2.31
N GLU A 92 24.96 -0.90 -1.19
CA GLU A 92 26.33 -1.39 -1.09
C GLU A 92 26.41 -2.90 -1.27
N VAL A 93 25.68 -3.66 -0.45
CA VAL A 93 25.62 -5.13 -0.52
C VAL A 93 24.90 -5.62 -1.78
N LYS A 94 24.01 -4.80 -2.34
CA LYS A 94 23.14 -5.11 -3.50
C LYS A 94 22.04 -6.13 -3.19
N ALA A 95 21.78 -6.39 -1.90
CA ALA A 95 20.69 -7.25 -1.47
C ALA A 95 19.32 -6.65 -1.83
N ARG A 96 18.38 -7.49 -2.23
CA ARG A 96 16.98 -7.09 -2.26
C ARG A 96 16.52 -6.87 -0.82
N THR A 97 16.21 -5.65 -0.45
CA THR A 97 15.89 -5.28 0.94
C THR A 97 14.49 -4.75 1.03
N GLY A 98 13.69 -5.25 1.97
CA GLY A 98 12.35 -4.79 2.26
C GLY A 98 12.21 -4.25 3.68
N TYR A 99 11.26 -3.36 3.88
CA TYR A 99 10.78 -2.92 5.18
C TYR A 99 9.29 -3.21 5.32
N LEU A 100 8.92 -3.98 6.33
CA LEU A 100 7.54 -4.17 6.76
C LEU A 100 7.30 -3.31 8.00
N SER A 101 6.56 -2.21 7.84
CA SER A 101 5.95 -1.47 8.93
C SER A 101 4.58 -2.08 9.20
N LEU A 102 4.31 -2.56 10.42
CA LEU A 102 3.01 -3.17 10.71
C LEU A 102 1.88 -2.17 10.60
N THR A 103 2.08 -0.94 11.09
CA THR A 103 1.10 0.16 11.02
C THR A 103 1.52 1.21 9.99
N ARG A 104 0.65 2.17 9.76
CA ARG A 104 0.91 3.36 8.93
C ARG A 104 1.19 4.61 9.78
N GLY A 105 1.27 4.48 11.11
CA GLY A 105 1.53 5.59 12.02
C GLY A 105 0.37 6.55 12.18
N ASP A 106 -0.85 6.10 11.90
CA ASP A 106 -2.08 6.90 11.95
C ASP A 106 -2.48 7.30 13.38
N GLY A 107 -2.05 6.53 14.40
CA GLY A 107 -2.22 6.88 15.82
C GLY A 107 -1.14 7.80 16.42
N GLY A 108 -0.14 8.17 15.62
CA GLY A 108 0.96 9.02 16.05
C GLY A 108 0.59 10.49 16.21
N GLN A 109 1.61 11.30 16.50
CA GLN A 109 1.50 12.76 16.59
C GLN A 109 2.02 13.43 15.32
N ASN A 110 1.35 14.50 14.89
CA ASN A 110 1.84 15.37 13.84
C ASN A 110 2.33 16.70 14.47
N LEU A 111 3.64 16.94 14.44
CA LEU A 111 4.24 18.16 14.99
C LEU A 111 4.34 19.29 13.95
N ILE A 112 4.02 19.03 12.69
CA ILE A 112 4.23 19.96 11.58
C ILE A 112 2.91 20.46 11.01
N GLY A 113 1.88 19.59 10.99
CA GLY A 113 0.59 19.86 10.37
C GLY A 113 -0.61 19.53 11.26
N ALA A 114 -1.79 19.67 10.73
CA ALA A 114 -3.06 19.41 11.40
C ALA A 114 -3.63 18.01 11.12
N GLU A 115 -2.96 17.25 10.28
CA GLU A 115 -3.41 15.92 9.87
C GLU A 115 -3.28 14.94 11.04
N LEU A 116 -4.37 14.28 11.38
CA LEU A 116 -4.45 13.27 12.43
C LEU A 116 -5.15 12.03 11.89
N ARG A 117 -4.97 10.90 12.56
CA ARG A 117 -5.59 9.61 12.25
C ARG A 117 -5.35 9.20 10.78
N GLU A 118 -6.38 8.89 10.03
CA GLU A 118 -6.28 8.38 8.65
C GLU A 118 -5.49 9.33 7.72
N LEU A 119 -5.63 10.64 7.91
CA LEU A 119 -4.87 11.63 7.13
C LEU A 119 -3.38 11.57 7.47
N LEU A 120 -3.04 11.41 8.75
CA LEU A 120 -1.66 11.21 9.17
C LEU A 120 -1.10 9.90 8.62
N GLY A 121 -1.88 8.81 8.65
CA GLY A 121 -1.50 7.53 8.05
C GLY A 121 -1.19 7.63 6.56
N VAL A 122 -1.94 8.45 5.82
CA VAL A 122 -1.65 8.73 4.39
C VAL A 122 -0.32 9.46 4.25
N LEU A 123 -0.07 10.49 5.05
CA LEU A 123 1.20 11.25 5.03
C LEU A 123 2.38 10.34 5.36
N ARG A 124 2.31 9.62 6.49
CA ARG A 124 3.39 8.71 6.94
C ARG A 124 3.65 7.59 5.91
N THR A 125 2.61 7.11 5.24
CA THR A 125 2.78 6.18 4.11
C THR A 125 3.62 6.81 3.00
N GLN A 126 3.33 8.06 2.60
CA GLN A 126 4.08 8.75 1.56
C GLN A 126 5.52 9.06 1.98
N GLU A 127 5.75 9.36 3.26
CA GLU A 127 7.09 9.54 3.82
C GLU A 127 7.93 8.25 3.69
N LEU A 128 7.37 7.09 4.09
CA LEU A 128 8.07 5.80 3.93
C LEU A 128 8.35 5.47 2.46
N LEU A 129 7.38 5.70 1.57
CA LEU A 129 7.60 5.51 0.14
C LEU A 129 8.65 6.46 -0.43
N ALA A 130 8.76 7.68 0.12
CA ALA A 130 9.81 8.62 -0.24
C ALA A 130 11.18 8.13 0.27
N ALA A 131 11.25 7.65 1.51
CA ALA A 131 12.47 7.07 2.09
C ALA A 131 12.97 5.88 1.26
N ARG A 132 12.08 4.97 0.84
CA ARG A 132 12.42 3.81 -0.02
C ARG A 132 12.96 4.22 -1.38
N ARG A 133 12.50 5.35 -1.94
CA ARG A 133 13.11 5.88 -3.19
C ARG A 133 14.55 6.33 -3.02
N VAL A 134 14.94 6.70 -1.81
CA VAL A 134 16.31 7.15 -1.49
C VAL A 134 17.19 6.00 -1.08
N ASP A 135 16.72 5.13 -0.17
CA ASP A 135 17.53 4.04 0.39
C ASP A 135 17.50 2.75 -0.46
N GLY A 136 16.61 2.67 -1.45
CA GLY A 136 16.53 1.55 -2.40
C GLY A 136 15.83 0.31 -1.88
N GLY A 137 15.17 0.38 -0.70
CA GLY A 137 14.34 -0.69 -0.16
C GLY A 137 12.95 -0.75 -0.78
N GLU A 138 12.24 -1.85 -0.54
CA GLU A 138 10.83 -2.04 -0.85
C GLU A 138 9.99 -1.81 0.41
N GLN A 139 8.79 -1.21 0.28
CA GLN A 139 7.92 -0.93 1.42
C GLN A 139 6.73 -1.89 1.45
N PHE A 140 6.47 -2.45 2.64
CA PHE A 140 5.30 -3.26 2.95
C PHE A 140 4.58 -2.72 4.18
N PHE A 141 3.27 -2.98 4.26
CA PHE A 141 2.43 -2.67 5.40
C PHE A 141 1.52 -3.86 5.69
N SER A 142 1.13 -4.01 6.95
CA SER A 142 0.00 -4.87 7.33
C SER A 142 -1.28 -4.04 7.45
N ARG A 143 -2.37 -4.68 7.85
CA ARG A 143 -3.65 -4.04 8.18
C ARG A 143 -3.69 -3.45 9.59
N ALA A 144 -2.65 -3.65 10.41
CA ALA A 144 -2.63 -3.17 11.78
C ALA A 144 -2.85 -1.66 11.83
N ASN A 145 -3.81 -1.23 12.65
CA ASN A 145 -4.11 0.18 12.89
C ASN A 145 -3.28 0.70 14.05
N ASP A 146 -2.61 1.82 13.88
CA ASP A 146 -1.96 2.50 14.98
C ASP A 146 -3.01 3.25 15.82
N PHE A 147 -3.27 2.78 17.01
CA PHE A 147 -4.23 3.38 17.94
C PHE A 147 -3.58 4.29 18.99
N GLY A 148 -2.30 4.60 18.81
CA GLY A 148 -1.51 5.40 19.74
C GLY A 148 -0.74 4.54 20.74
N PHE A 149 -0.57 5.01 21.96
CA PHE A 149 0.27 4.33 22.94
C PHE A 149 -0.39 3.07 23.52
N SER A 150 0.36 1.97 23.51
CA SER A 150 0.07 0.76 24.28
C SER A 150 1.28 0.40 25.14
N LYS A 151 1.03 0.01 26.40
CA LYS A 151 2.10 -0.36 27.31
C LYS A 151 2.51 -1.83 27.16
N HIS A 152 1.58 -2.69 26.80
CA HIS A 152 1.79 -4.14 26.82
C HIS A 152 1.37 -4.80 25.50
N PRO A 153 2.11 -5.81 25.00
CA PRO A 153 1.79 -6.47 23.75
C PRO A 153 0.44 -7.20 23.75
N ASP A 154 -0.04 -7.70 24.90
CA ASP A 154 -1.33 -8.39 24.96
C ASP A 154 -2.48 -7.48 24.53
N GLU A 155 -2.50 -6.23 25.03
CA GLU A 155 -3.46 -5.20 24.63
C GLU A 155 -3.36 -4.94 23.12
N THR A 156 -2.14 -4.80 22.62
CA THR A 156 -1.90 -4.53 21.22
C THR A 156 -2.40 -5.66 20.32
N LEU A 157 -2.08 -6.90 20.65
CA LEU A 157 -2.45 -8.07 19.87
C LEU A 157 -3.96 -8.32 19.88
N GLU A 158 -4.63 -8.00 20.98
CA GLU A 158 -6.09 -8.06 21.07
C GLU A 158 -6.75 -7.02 20.15
N ILE A 159 -6.32 -5.74 20.23
CA ILE A 159 -6.88 -4.65 19.43
C ILE A 159 -6.60 -4.85 17.93
N TRP A 160 -5.42 -5.35 17.57
CA TRP A 160 -5.03 -5.59 16.20
C TRP A 160 -5.70 -6.80 15.56
N ASN A 161 -6.35 -7.66 16.34
CA ASN A 161 -6.74 -9.00 15.93
C ASN A 161 -5.50 -9.79 15.46
N LYS A 162 -4.81 -10.38 16.45
CA LYS A 162 -3.52 -11.06 16.27
C LYS A 162 -3.46 -11.94 15.02
N ASP A 163 -4.47 -12.78 14.82
CA ASP A 163 -4.46 -13.79 13.75
C ASP A 163 -4.51 -13.13 12.35
N GLU A 164 -5.26 -12.05 12.21
CA GLU A 164 -5.33 -11.32 10.94
C GLU A 164 -4.02 -10.61 10.61
N VAL A 165 -3.41 -9.94 11.60
CA VAL A 165 -2.12 -9.25 11.37
C VAL A 165 -1.00 -10.27 11.19
N LEU A 166 -1.01 -11.40 11.92
CA LEU A 166 -0.08 -12.50 11.71
C LEU A 166 -0.18 -13.05 10.28
N SER A 167 -1.39 -13.22 9.76
CA SER A 167 -1.63 -13.63 8.38
C SER A 167 -0.99 -12.67 7.37
N ASP A 168 -1.08 -11.36 7.60
CA ASP A 168 -0.43 -10.37 6.75
C ASP A 168 1.10 -10.48 6.79
N VAL A 169 1.69 -10.68 7.98
CA VAL A 169 3.14 -10.85 8.15
C VAL A 169 3.60 -12.12 7.42
N VAL A 170 2.91 -13.24 7.60
CA VAL A 170 3.18 -14.51 6.88
C VAL A 170 3.10 -14.29 5.37
N TRP A 171 2.06 -13.58 4.90
CA TRP A 171 1.90 -13.26 3.47
C TRP A 171 3.09 -12.46 2.92
N VAL A 172 3.53 -11.42 3.65
CA VAL A 172 4.69 -10.61 3.23
C VAL A 172 5.94 -11.47 3.16
N ILE A 173 6.22 -12.31 4.18
CA ILE A 173 7.39 -13.17 4.19
C ILE A 173 7.33 -14.19 3.02
N ARG A 174 6.20 -14.82 2.77
CA ARG A 174 6.01 -15.77 1.65
C ARG A 174 6.18 -15.11 0.29
N ASN A 175 5.72 -13.87 0.15
CA ASN A 175 5.81 -13.12 -1.11
C ASN A 175 7.21 -12.55 -1.34
N PHE A 176 7.83 -11.98 -0.31
CA PHE A 176 9.17 -11.39 -0.39
C PHE A 176 10.28 -12.45 -0.41
N LYS A 177 10.12 -13.55 0.31
CA LYS A 177 11.07 -14.67 0.45
C LYS A 177 12.44 -14.22 0.97
N PRO A 178 12.50 -13.64 2.18
CA PRO A 178 13.76 -13.18 2.74
C PRO A 178 14.68 -14.35 3.13
N ASP A 179 15.99 -14.21 2.90
CA ASP A 179 16.99 -15.09 3.49
C ASP A 179 17.26 -14.74 4.95
N VAL A 180 17.07 -13.45 5.30
CA VAL A 180 17.26 -12.93 6.64
C VAL A 180 16.10 -12.01 7.01
N ILE A 181 15.55 -12.21 8.21
CA ILE A 181 14.60 -11.29 8.84
C ILE A 181 15.32 -10.54 9.97
N ILE A 182 15.17 -9.23 9.99
CA ILE A 182 15.77 -8.34 10.98
C ILE A 182 14.63 -7.66 11.76
N ASN A 183 14.51 -7.99 13.05
CA ASN A 183 13.57 -7.35 13.93
C ASN A 183 14.19 -6.11 14.58
N ARG A 184 13.44 -5.00 14.59
CA ARG A 184 13.86 -3.78 15.31
C ARG A 184 13.85 -3.98 16.82
N PHE A 185 12.88 -4.72 17.32
CA PHE A 185 12.58 -4.87 18.74
C PHE A 185 12.76 -6.32 19.21
N ASP A 186 12.86 -6.48 20.53
CA ASP A 186 12.93 -7.80 21.17
C ASP A 186 11.51 -8.31 21.52
N HIS A 187 11.25 -9.56 21.17
CA HIS A 187 9.97 -10.23 21.46
C HIS A 187 9.89 -10.82 22.88
N ARG A 188 11.03 -10.92 23.59
CA ARG A 188 11.17 -11.61 24.88
C ARG A 188 10.99 -10.73 26.12
N SER A 189 10.88 -9.43 25.91
CA SER A 189 10.88 -8.43 27.02
C SER A 189 9.60 -7.59 27.03
N PRO A 190 8.40 -8.20 27.26
CA PRO A 190 7.13 -7.47 27.33
C PRO A 190 7.18 -6.36 28.39
N GLY A 191 6.59 -5.19 28.06
CA GLY A 191 6.49 -4.06 28.97
C GLY A 191 7.75 -3.21 29.16
N THR A 192 8.88 -3.56 28.52
CA THR A 192 10.11 -2.75 28.53
C THR A 192 10.11 -1.65 27.49
N THR A 193 9.26 -1.77 26.47
CA THR A 193 9.05 -0.80 25.40
C THR A 193 7.56 -0.71 25.07
N HIS A 194 7.19 0.12 24.09
CA HIS A 194 5.84 0.24 23.59
C HIS A 194 5.27 -1.14 23.17
N GLY A 195 3.99 -1.39 23.51
CA GLY A 195 3.33 -2.67 23.18
C GLY A 195 3.39 -3.03 21.69
N HIS A 196 3.16 -2.06 20.79
CA HIS A 196 3.30 -2.25 19.35
C HIS A 196 4.69 -2.75 18.94
N HIS A 197 5.75 -2.22 19.57
CA HIS A 197 7.13 -2.62 19.29
C HIS A 197 7.35 -4.09 19.62
N THR A 198 6.99 -4.51 20.83
CA THR A 198 7.13 -5.91 21.24
C THR A 198 6.25 -6.81 20.39
N SER A 199 5.00 -6.41 20.09
CA SER A 199 4.06 -7.16 19.25
C SER A 199 4.60 -7.36 17.85
N SER A 200 5.24 -6.36 17.24
CA SER A 200 5.83 -6.50 15.92
C SER A 200 6.90 -7.59 15.85
N ALA A 201 7.74 -7.67 16.89
CA ALA A 201 8.76 -8.71 17.00
C ALA A 201 8.17 -10.09 17.30
N MET A 202 7.13 -10.17 18.15
CA MET A 202 6.43 -11.42 18.44
C MET A 202 5.77 -12.00 17.18
N LEU A 203 5.04 -11.17 16.44
CA LEU A 203 4.39 -11.56 15.18
C LEU A 203 5.42 -11.99 14.12
N SER A 204 6.56 -11.32 14.05
CA SER A 204 7.63 -11.68 13.14
C SER A 204 8.23 -13.06 13.44
N VAL A 205 8.48 -13.37 14.71
CA VAL A 205 9.03 -14.68 15.13
C VAL A 205 8.00 -15.79 14.88
N GLU A 206 6.74 -15.58 15.28
CA GLU A 206 5.68 -16.55 15.05
C GLU A 206 5.42 -16.79 13.55
N ALA A 207 5.42 -15.72 12.76
CA ALA A 207 5.28 -15.83 11.30
C ALA A 207 6.42 -16.62 10.66
N PHE A 208 7.66 -16.48 11.17
CA PHE A 208 8.81 -17.23 10.67
C PHE A 208 8.61 -18.75 10.82
N ASP A 209 8.03 -19.19 11.93
CA ASP A 209 7.73 -20.59 12.16
C ASP A 209 6.60 -21.11 11.24
N LEU A 210 5.63 -20.24 10.92
CA LEU A 210 4.44 -20.58 10.12
C LEU A 210 4.65 -20.52 8.60
N VAL A 211 5.69 -19.84 8.10
CA VAL A 211 5.85 -19.66 6.64
C VAL A 211 6.02 -20.96 5.86
N ASN A 212 6.51 -22.00 6.49
CA ASN A 212 6.68 -23.33 5.90
C ASN A 212 5.46 -24.23 6.08
N ASP A 213 4.48 -23.85 6.90
CA ASP A 213 3.24 -24.59 7.04
C ASP A 213 2.41 -24.45 5.77
N LYS A 214 1.95 -25.59 5.23
CA LYS A 214 1.17 -25.65 3.99
C LYS A 214 -0.34 -25.66 4.23
N ASN A 215 -0.76 -25.64 5.49
CA ASN A 215 -2.18 -25.64 5.87
C ASN A 215 -2.76 -24.23 5.95
#